data_a8c5f7331bcb5fddd5ec60f88e919dc7
#
_entry.id   a8c5f7331bcb5fddd5ec60f88e919dc7
#
_cell.length_a   1.000
_cell.length_b   1.000
_cell.length_c   1.000
_cell.angle_alpha   90.00
_cell.angle_beta   90.00
_cell.angle_gamma   90.00
#
_symmetry.space_group_name_H-M   'P 1'
#
loop_
_entity.id
_entity.type
_entity.pdbx_description
1 polymer ?
#
loop_
_entity_poly.entity_id
_entity_poly.type
_entity_poly.pdbx_seq_one_letter_code
_entity_poly.pdbx_strand_id
1 'polypeptide(L)'
;EIFFTQGFRDNFFHADMHPGNIFVDASNPESPRYCAVDFGIVGSLEERDRRYLAATFLAFFDRDYYRVAKLHVDSGWVPAGTRVDELESAVRTVCEPIFSKPLKEISFGQVLLQLISVARRFDMEVQPQLILLQKTLVQIEGLGRVLYPDLDIWQTGKPVLKAWMLEQTGPKGNMVLPNSR
;
A
#
# COMPACT_ATOMS: atom_id res chain seq x y z
N GLU A 1 -0.68 -8.78 7.78
CA GLU A 1 0.39 -8.29 8.64
C GLU A 1 1.77 -8.57 8.02
N ILE A 2 2.15 -9.85 7.78
CA ILE A 2 3.47 -10.26 7.23
C ILE A 2 3.87 -9.42 6.02
N PHE A 3 3.01 -9.28 5.03
CA PHE A 3 3.30 -8.52 3.81
C PHE A 3 3.64 -7.05 4.08
N PHE A 4 2.85 -6.35 4.91
CA PHE A 4 3.12 -4.96 5.26
C PHE A 4 4.44 -4.83 6.04
N THR A 5 4.72 -5.79 6.92
CA THR A 5 5.98 -5.84 7.66
C THR A 5 7.16 -6.02 6.71
N GLN A 6 7.09 -6.97 5.80
CA GLN A 6 8.14 -7.22 4.81
C GLN A 6 8.35 -6.01 3.88
N GLY A 7 7.27 -5.44 3.33
CA GLY A 7 7.37 -4.33 2.38
C GLY A 7 7.88 -3.03 3.02
N PHE A 8 7.44 -2.71 4.22
CA PHE A 8 7.75 -1.41 4.83
C PHE A 8 8.88 -1.47 5.85
N ARG A 9 8.93 -2.46 6.73
CA ARG A 9 10.00 -2.60 7.71
C ARG A 9 11.25 -3.24 7.11
N ASP A 10 11.10 -4.39 6.46
CA ASP A 10 12.22 -5.20 6.00
C ASP A 10 12.70 -4.81 4.59
N ASN A 11 11.93 -3.96 3.90
CA ASN A 11 12.18 -3.51 2.53
C ASN A 11 12.39 -4.65 1.53
N PHE A 12 11.68 -5.72 1.72
CA PHE A 12 11.72 -6.88 0.86
C PHE A 12 10.36 -7.56 0.87
N PHE A 13 9.75 -7.77 -0.28
CA PHE A 13 8.50 -8.50 -0.38
C PHE A 13 8.53 -9.48 -1.55
N HIS A 14 7.86 -10.60 -1.33
CA HIS A 14 7.60 -11.57 -2.37
C HIS A 14 6.59 -10.97 -3.36
N ALA A 15 6.96 -10.81 -4.61
CA ALA A 15 6.15 -10.12 -5.61
C ALA A 15 5.25 -11.06 -6.43
N ASP A 16 5.15 -12.32 -6.04
CA ASP A 16 4.27 -13.32 -6.67
C ASP A 16 3.63 -14.23 -5.61
N MET A 17 2.85 -13.65 -4.71
CA MET A 17 2.14 -14.34 -3.61
C MET A 17 0.91 -15.11 -4.13
N HIS A 18 1.14 -15.88 -5.20
CA HIS A 18 0.16 -16.82 -5.74
C HIS A 18 -0.12 -17.93 -4.71
N PRO A 19 -1.36 -18.41 -4.56
CA PRO A 19 -1.66 -19.50 -3.61
C PRO A 19 -0.78 -20.75 -3.75
N GLY A 20 -0.31 -21.06 -4.96
CA GLY A 20 0.63 -22.15 -5.21
C GLY A 20 2.04 -21.96 -4.61
N ASN A 21 2.39 -20.72 -4.24
CA ASN A 21 3.68 -20.38 -3.64
C ASN A 21 3.59 -20.26 -2.10
N ILE A 22 2.43 -20.56 -1.51
CA ILE A 22 2.19 -20.46 -0.07
C ILE A 22 1.76 -21.81 0.46
N PHE A 23 2.56 -22.37 1.34
CA PHE A 23 2.26 -23.61 2.04
C PHE A 23 1.99 -23.33 3.51
N VAL A 24 1.30 -24.27 4.15
CA VAL A 24 1.02 -24.22 5.58
C VAL A 24 1.67 -25.43 6.24
N ASP A 25 2.62 -25.17 7.13
CA ASP A 25 3.13 -26.20 8.03
C ASP A 25 2.17 -26.32 9.22
N ALA A 26 1.38 -27.36 9.23
CA ALA A 26 0.42 -27.70 10.27
C ALA A 26 0.94 -28.74 11.25
N SER A 27 2.24 -28.96 11.35
CA SER A 27 2.86 -29.89 12.31
C SER A 27 2.47 -29.56 13.77
N ASN A 28 2.24 -28.28 14.02
CA ASN A 28 1.58 -27.81 15.25
C ASN A 28 0.26 -27.12 14.89
N PRO A 29 -0.89 -27.79 15.00
CA PRO A 29 -2.19 -27.22 14.66
C PRO A 29 -2.58 -25.97 15.46
N GLU A 30 -2.10 -25.84 16.69
CA GLU A 30 -2.34 -24.66 17.54
C GLU A 30 -1.54 -23.43 17.10
N SER A 31 -0.48 -23.62 16.32
CA SER A 31 0.38 -22.54 15.81
C SER A 31 0.92 -22.90 14.42
N PRO A 32 0.06 -22.87 13.40
CA PRO A 32 0.48 -23.19 12.03
C PRO A 32 1.42 -22.08 11.50
N ARG A 33 2.37 -22.48 10.65
CA ARG A 33 3.32 -21.56 10.04
C ARG A 33 3.11 -21.48 8.53
N TYR A 34 3.17 -20.27 7.99
CA TYR A 34 3.19 -20.07 6.55
C TYR A 34 4.60 -20.21 6.01
N CYS A 35 4.73 -20.96 4.93
CA CYS A 35 5.98 -21.16 4.22
C CYS A 35 5.82 -20.64 2.80
N ALA A 36 6.52 -19.57 2.47
CA ALA A 36 6.57 -19.05 1.11
C ALA A 36 7.70 -19.72 0.33
N VAL A 37 7.44 -20.04 -0.93
CA VAL A 37 8.41 -20.62 -1.87
C VAL A 37 8.42 -19.83 -3.17
N ASP A 38 9.38 -20.15 -4.06
CA ASP A 38 9.53 -19.54 -5.38
C ASP A 38 9.72 -17.99 -5.33
N PHE A 39 10.83 -17.59 -4.75
CA PHE A 39 11.27 -16.20 -4.72
C PHE A 39 11.90 -15.72 -6.04
N GLY A 40 11.43 -16.24 -7.18
CA GLY A 40 11.89 -15.84 -8.51
C GLY A 40 11.56 -14.39 -8.85
N ILE A 41 10.49 -13.83 -8.24
CA ILE A 41 10.12 -12.42 -8.35
C ILE A 41 10.01 -11.82 -6.96
N VAL A 42 10.88 -10.86 -6.67
CA VAL A 42 10.90 -10.12 -5.41
C VAL A 42 10.87 -8.63 -5.69
N GLY A 43 10.36 -7.86 -4.76
CA GLY A 43 10.32 -6.40 -4.83
C GLY A 43 10.98 -5.76 -3.62
N SER A 44 11.51 -4.57 -3.84
CA SER A 44 11.96 -3.66 -2.80
C SER A 44 11.55 -2.25 -3.19
N LEU A 45 11.45 -1.36 -2.21
CA LEU A 45 11.10 0.04 -2.42
C LEU A 45 12.29 0.90 -1.97
N GLU A 46 12.61 1.93 -2.72
CA GLU A 46 13.56 2.93 -2.23
C GLU A 46 13.02 3.59 -0.95
N GLU A 47 13.90 4.02 -0.06
CA GLU A 47 13.49 4.57 1.24
C GLU A 47 12.54 5.77 1.08
N ARG A 48 12.79 6.61 0.08
CA ARG A 48 11.94 7.75 -0.27
C ARG A 48 10.53 7.30 -0.65
N ASP A 49 10.42 6.30 -1.53
CA ASP A 49 9.15 5.79 -2.05
C ASP A 49 8.37 5.07 -0.95
N ARG A 50 9.06 4.33 -0.09
CA ARG A 50 8.47 3.63 1.04
C ARG A 50 7.83 4.60 2.04
N ARG A 51 8.51 5.71 2.37
CA ARG A 51 7.97 6.77 3.24
C ARG A 51 6.75 7.45 2.60
N TYR A 52 6.87 7.77 1.32
CA TYR A 52 5.79 8.37 0.55
C TYR A 52 4.56 7.46 0.50
N LEU A 53 4.74 6.19 0.18
CA LEU A 53 3.64 5.22 0.11
C LEU A 53 2.97 5.02 1.48
N ALA A 54 3.74 4.89 2.55
CA ALA A 54 3.19 4.74 3.90
C ALA A 54 2.37 5.98 4.30
N ALA A 55 2.89 7.18 4.04
CA ALA A 55 2.18 8.43 4.30
C ALA A 55 0.90 8.55 3.48
N THR A 56 0.95 8.15 2.20
CA THR A 56 -0.20 8.15 1.29
C THR A 56 -1.25 7.14 1.74
N PHE A 57 -0.87 5.93 2.11
CA PHE A 57 -1.80 4.93 2.62
C PHE A 57 -2.47 5.37 3.93
N LEU A 58 -1.72 5.99 4.85
CA LEU A 58 -2.29 6.50 6.09
C LEU A 58 -3.29 7.64 5.83
N ALA A 59 -2.93 8.60 4.97
CA ALA A 59 -3.84 9.66 4.57
C ALA A 59 -5.11 9.10 3.90
N PHE A 60 -4.94 8.06 3.09
CA PHE A 60 -6.04 7.36 2.45
C PHE A 60 -6.95 6.64 3.46
N PHE A 61 -6.39 5.94 4.43
CA PHE A 61 -7.15 5.31 5.51
C PHE A 61 -7.93 6.33 6.36
N ASP A 62 -7.40 7.54 6.48
CA ASP A 62 -8.05 8.64 7.20
C ASP A 62 -9.01 9.47 6.32
N ARG A 63 -9.16 9.09 5.02
CA ARG A 63 -9.97 9.78 3.99
C ARG A 63 -9.53 11.24 3.79
N ASP A 64 -8.28 11.54 4.05
CA ASP A 64 -7.68 12.86 3.83
C ASP A 64 -7.16 12.95 2.39
N TYR A 65 -8.09 13.14 1.44
CA TYR A 65 -7.79 13.16 0.01
C TYR A 65 -6.94 14.36 -0.39
N TYR A 66 -7.08 15.48 0.31
CA TYR A 66 -6.21 16.63 0.11
C TYR A 66 -4.75 16.27 0.40
N ARG A 67 -4.51 15.62 1.53
CA ARG A 67 -3.17 15.15 1.90
C ARG A 67 -2.64 14.11 0.91
N VAL A 68 -3.49 13.21 0.42
CA VAL A 68 -3.12 12.27 -0.65
C VAL A 68 -2.64 13.03 -1.87
N ALA A 69 -3.42 13.98 -2.39
CA ALA A 69 -3.06 14.78 -3.56
C ALA A 69 -1.78 15.60 -3.34
N LYS A 70 -1.67 16.24 -2.18
CA LYS A 70 -0.50 17.04 -1.81
C LYS A 70 0.78 16.19 -1.74
N LEU A 71 0.73 15.00 -1.18
CA LEU A 71 1.87 14.08 -1.14
C LEU A 71 2.34 13.69 -2.55
N HIS A 72 1.42 13.48 -3.50
CA HIS A 72 1.77 13.20 -4.88
C HIS A 72 2.48 14.36 -5.57
N VAL A 73 2.01 15.59 -5.33
CA VAL A 73 2.64 16.81 -5.89
C VAL A 73 4.00 17.05 -5.24
N ASP A 74 4.08 16.99 -3.91
CA ASP A 74 5.32 17.26 -3.16
C ASP A 74 6.42 16.22 -3.44
N SER A 75 6.05 14.99 -3.73
CA SER A 75 7.01 13.92 -4.08
C SER A 75 7.54 14.02 -5.51
N GLY A 76 6.92 14.85 -6.35
CA GLY A 76 7.26 14.97 -7.77
C GLY A 76 6.80 13.77 -8.62
N TRP A 77 5.83 13.00 -8.14
CA TRP A 77 5.28 11.86 -8.88
C TRP A 77 4.27 12.28 -9.95
N VAL A 78 3.80 13.50 -9.89
CA VAL A 78 2.97 14.15 -10.91
C VAL A 78 3.76 15.31 -11.55
N PRO A 79 3.44 15.71 -12.78
CA PRO A 79 4.11 16.83 -13.46
C PRO A 79 4.08 18.11 -12.64
N ALA A 80 5.15 18.90 -12.75
CA ALA A 80 5.22 20.22 -12.16
C ALA A 80 4.05 21.08 -12.69
N GLY A 81 3.30 21.71 -11.78
CA GLY A 81 2.11 22.49 -12.12
C GLY A 81 0.79 21.72 -12.02
N THR A 82 0.81 20.44 -11.69
CA THR A 82 -0.42 19.72 -11.35
C THR A 82 -1.11 20.38 -10.15
N ARG A 83 -2.36 20.74 -10.32
CA ARG A 83 -3.15 21.39 -9.28
C ARG A 83 -3.61 20.37 -8.24
N VAL A 84 -3.30 20.65 -6.96
CA VAL A 84 -3.66 19.78 -5.84
C VAL A 84 -5.17 19.58 -5.74
N ASP A 85 -5.95 20.65 -5.95
CA ASP A 85 -7.41 20.60 -5.87
C ASP A 85 -8.06 19.74 -6.98
N GLU A 86 -7.50 19.75 -8.18
CA GLU A 86 -7.97 18.90 -9.27
C GLU A 86 -7.65 17.43 -9.00
N LEU A 87 -6.43 17.13 -8.53
CA LEU A 87 -6.04 15.78 -8.17
C LEU A 87 -6.84 15.28 -6.97
N GLU A 88 -7.05 16.10 -5.93
CA GLU A 88 -7.91 15.78 -4.79
C GLU A 88 -9.32 15.41 -5.26
N SER A 89 -9.94 16.25 -6.10
CA SER A 89 -11.28 16.01 -6.61
C SER A 89 -11.38 14.69 -7.37
N ALA A 90 -10.38 14.36 -8.20
CA ALA A 90 -10.33 13.11 -8.94
C ALA A 90 -10.19 11.90 -8.02
N VAL A 91 -9.31 11.96 -7.02
CA VAL A 91 -9.14 10.90 -6.01
C VAL A 91 -10.42 10.73 -5.20
N ARG A 92 -11.01 11.82 -4.72
CA ARG A 92 -12.27 11.81 -3.97
C ARG A 92 -13.39 11.16 -4.76
N THR A 93 -13.57 11.52 -6.03
CA THR A 93 -14.61 10.98 -6.91
C THR A 93 -14.54 9.46 -7.04
N VAL A 94 -13.32 8.92 -7.08
CA VAL A 94 -13.10 7.47 -7.15
C VAL A 94 -13.32 6.81 -5.80
N CYS A 95 -12.87 7.43 -4.73
CA CYS A 95 -12.76 6.79 -3.42
C CYS A 95 -14.04 6.89 -2.57
N GLU A 96 -14.76 8.01 -2.62
CA GLU A 96 -15.98 8.20 -1.82
C GLU A 96 -17.05 7.12 -2.05
N PRO A 97 -17.39 6.71 -3.30
CA PRO A 97 -18.34 5.63 -3.51
C PRO A 97 -17.90 4.29 -2.92
N ILE A 98 -16.58 4.07 -2.86
CA ILE A 98 -16.01 2.84 -2.32
C ILE A 98 -16.15 2.85 -0.80
N PHE A 99 -15.78 3.94 -0.17
CA PHE A 99 -15.85 4.11 1.29
C PHE A 99 -17.27 4.27 1.85
N SER A 100 -18.30 4.34 1.00
CA SER A 100 -19.69 4.24 1.44
C SER A 100 -20.06 2.84 1.95
N LYS A 101 -19.25 1.83 1.63
CA LYS A 101 -19.40 0.45 2.08
C LYS A 101 -18.63 0.20 3.38
N PRO A 102 -19.01 -0.83 4.18
CA PRO A 102 -18.19 -1.30 5.29
C PRO A 102 -16.78 -1.66 4.82
N LEU A 103 -15.74 -1.28 5.58
CA LEU A 103 -14.34 -1.48 5.18
C LEU A 103 -14.01 -2.93 4.81
N LYS A 104 -14.58 -3.90 5.53
CA LYS A 104 -14.40 -5.33 5.24
C LYS A 104 -14.92 -5.76 3.86
N GLU A 105 -15.83 -5.00 3.25
CA GLU A 105 -16.38 -5.27 1.93
C GLU A 105 -15.59 -4.58 0.81
N ILE A 106 -14.67 -3.70 1.16
CA ILE A 106 -13.85 -2.96 0.21
C ILE A 106 -12.62 -3.77 -0.14
N SER A 107 -12.44 -4.07 -1.43
CA SER A 107 -11.21 -4.65 -1.93
C SER A 107 -10.11 -3.59 -1.99
N PHE A 108 -9.06 -3.78 -1.21
CA PHE A 108 -7.89 -2.91 -1.21
C PHE A 108 -7.19 -2.90 -2.58
N GLY A 109 -7.09 -4.07 -3.20
CA GLY A 109 -6.50 -4.20 -4.53
C GLY A 109 -7.30 -3.47 -5.61
N GLN A 110 -8.64 -3.52 -5.56
CA GLN A 110 -9.50 -2.77 -6.49
C GLN A 110 -9.38 -1.27 -6.31
N VAL A 111 -9.33 -0.80 -5.07
CA VAL A 111 -9.08 0.62 -4.77
C VAL A 111 -7.77 1.09 -5.40
N LEU A 112 -6.71 0.31 -5.22
CA LEU A 112 -5.40 0.65 -5.76
C LEU A 112 -5.40 0.66 -7.30
N LEU A 113 -6.11 -0.27 -7.96
CA LEU A 113 -6.30 -0.25 -9.42
C LEU A 113 -6.98 1.03 -9.91
N GLN A 114 -8.01 1.49 -9.22
CA GLN A 114 -8.71 2.71 -9.58
C GLN A 114 -7.83 3.95 -9.35
N LEU A 115 -7.03 3.96 -8.29
CA LEU A 115 -6.06 5.03 -8.04
C LEU A 115 -4.98 5.08 -9.12
N ILE A 116 -4.51 3.93 -9.63
CA ILE A 116 -3.60 3.89 -10.78
C ILE A 116 -4.25 4.49 -12.04
N SER A 117 -5.55 4.31 -12.22
CA SER A 117 -6.27 4.95 -13.33
C SER A 117 -6.33 6.47 -13.20
N VAL A 118 -6.52 6.99 -11.98
CA VAL A 118 -6.39 8.42 -11.69
C VAL A 118 -4.96 8.89 -11.97
N ALA A 119 -3.97 8.17 -11.48
CA ALA A 119 -2.57 8.48 -11.68
C ALA A 119 -2.22 8.67 -13.18
N ARG A 120 -2.67 7.75 -14.02
CA ARG A 120 -2.49 7.84 -15.48
C ARG A 120 -3.17 9.07 -16.10
N ARG A 121 -4.33 9.48 -15.57
CA ARG A 121 -5.04 10.68 -16.04
C ARG A 121 -4.26 11.97 -15.76
N PHE A 122 -3.44 11.97 -14.72
CA PHE A 122 -2.58 13.08 -14.34
C PHE A 122 -1.13 12.91 -14.80
N ASP A 123 -0.89 12.05 -15.80
CA ASP A 123 0.43 11.76 -16.35
C ASP A 123 1.46 11.39 -15.28
N MET A 124 0.99 10.72 -14.20
CA MET A 124 1.88 10.22 -13.18
C MET A 124 2.67 9.03 -13.72
N GLU A 125 3.98 9.07 -13.59
CA GLU A 125 4.85 7.94 -13.90
C GLU A 125 4.73 6.86 -12.82
N VAL A 126 4.00 5.77 -13.14
CA VAL A 126 3.82 4.66 -12.21
C VAL A 126 5.03 3.73 -12.31
N GLN A 127 5.79 3.64 -11.23
CA GLN A 127 6.97 2.78 -11.19
C GLN A 127 6.60 1.28 -11.26
N PRO A 128 7.42 0.43 -11.93
CA PRO A 128 7.16 -1.02 -12.03
C PRO A 128 6.99 -1.70 -10.66
N GLN A 129 7.73 -1.25 -9.65
CA GLN A 129 7.65 -1.77 -8.29
C GLN A 129 6.26 -1.59 -7.66
N LEU A 130 5.56 -0.49 -7.99
CA LEU A 130 4.20 -0.24 -7.51
C LEU A 130 3.19 -1.17 -8.18
N ILE A 131 3.42 -1.53 -9.44
CA ILE A 131 2.57 -2.50 -10.15
C ILE A 131 2.76 -3.89 -9.53
N LEU A 132 4.00 -4.27 -9.20
CA LEU A 132 4.28 -5.52 -8.49
C LEU A 132 3.64 -5.54 -7.10
N LEU A 133 3.77 -4.45 -6.35
CA LEU A 133 3.15 -4.28 -5.04
C LEU A 133 1.63 -4.44 -5.13
N GLN A 134 1.01 -3.79 -6.10
CA GLN A 134 -0.43 -3.87 -6.33
C GLN A 134 -0.89 -5.29 -6.71
N LYS A 135 -0.17 -5.96 -7.64
CA LYS A 135 -0.46 -7.35 -8.00
C LYS A 135 -0.43 -8.24 -6.76
N THR A 136 0.60 -8.11 -5.96
CA THR A 136 0.79 -8.89 -4.73
C THR A 136 -0.31 -8.62 -3.71
N LEU A 137 -0.71 -7.36 -3.52
CA LEU A 137 -1.82 -7.02 -2.62
C LEU A 137 -3.14 -7.65 -3.05
N VAL A 138 -3.45 -7.66 -4.36
CA VAL A 138 -4.65 -8.32 -4.89
C VAL A 138 -4.61 -9.83 -4.62
N GLN A 139 -3.47 -10.48 -4.85
CA GLN A 139 -3.30 -11.91 -4.61
C GLN A 139 -3.47 -12.27 -3.13
N ILE A 140 -2.83 -11.50 -2.24
CA ILE A 140 -2.91 -11.71 -0.78
C ILE A 140 -4.33 -11.46 -0.27
N GLU A 141 -4.98 -10.42 -0.76
CA GLU A 141 -6.36 -10.12 -0.39
C GLU A 141 -7.29 -11.26 -0.83
N GLY A 142 -7.15 -11.74 -2.08
CA GLY A 142 -7.92 -12.85 -2.59
C GLY A 142 -7.73 -14.13 -1.76
N LEU A 143 -6.49 -14.50 -1.48
CA LEU A 143 -6.17 -15.65 -0.63
C LEU A 143 -6.70 -15.45 0.81
N GLY A 144 -6.48 -14.27 1.37
CA GLY A 144 -6.93 -13.94 2.71
C GLY A 144 -8.44 -14.08 2.89
N ARG A 145 -9.22 -13.63 1.90
CA ARG A 145 -10.68 -13.76 1.92
C ARG A 145 -11.17 -15.20 1.75
N VAL A 146 -10.42 -16.04 1.04
CA VAL A 146 -10.73 -17.48 0.94
C VAL A 146 -10.52 -18.17 2.29
N LEU A 147 -9.44 -17.84 2.99
CA LEU A 147 -9.08 -18.44 4.29
C LEU A 147 -9.88 -17.84 5.45
N TYR A 148 -10.20 -16.57 5.38
CA TYR A 148 -10.94 -15.81 6.38
C TYR A 148 -11.85 -14.79 5.72
N PRO A 149 -13.13 -15.14 5.43
CA PRO A 149 -14.07 -14.29 4.68
C PRO A 149 -14.32 -12.90 5.29
N ASP A 150 -14.20 -12.78 6.61
CA ASP A 150 -14.36 -11.52 7.34
C ASP A 150 -13.05 -10.71 7.45
N LEU A 151 -12.02 -11.05 6.67
CA LEU A 151 -10.74 -10.34 6.67
C LEU A 151 -10.93 -8.86 6.36
N ASP A 152 -10.51 -8.02 7.31
CA ASP A 152 -10.40 -6.58 7.14
C ASP A 152 -8.92 -6.21 7.01
N ILE A 153 -8.46 -6.08 5.76
CA ILE A 153 -7.07 -5.73 5.45
C ILE A 153 -6.72 -4.31 5.89
N TRP A 154 -7.73 -3.42 5.99
CA TRP A 154 -7.57 -2.05 6.42
C TRP A 154 -7.21 -1.96 7.90
N GLN A 155 -7.94 -2.71 8.72
CA GLN A 155 -7.64 -2.82 10.15
C GLN A 155 -6.30 -3.50 10.41
N THR A 156 -5.92 -4.47 9.58
CA THR A 156 -4.65 -5.19 9.73
C THR A 156 -3.45 -4.36 9.27
N GLY A 157 -3.58 -3.63 8.17
CA GLY A 157 -2.47 -2.86 7.57
C GLY A 157 -2.18 -1.54 8.27
N LYS A 158 -3.23 -0.81 8.68
CA LYS A 158 -3.09 0.53 9.27
C LYS A 158 -2.18 0.58 10.51
N PRO A 159 -2.29 -0.32 11.50
CA PRO A 159 -1.40 -0.32 12.66
C PRO A 159 0.07 -0.56 12.30
N VAL A 160 0.36 -1.46 11.36
CA VAL A 160 1.72 -1.77 10.93
C VAL A 160 2.36 -0.56 10.26
N LEU A 161 1.63 0.09 9.34
CA LEU A 161 2.12 1.30 8.66
C LEU A 161 2.32 2.45 9.64
N LYS A 162 1.39 2.63 10.58
CA LYS A 162 1.49 3.69 11.61
C LYS A 162 2.68 3.47 12.54
N ALA A 163 2.88 2.25 13.01
CA ALA A 163 4.03 1.90 13.85
C ALA A 163 5.36 2.17 13.11
N TRP A 164 5.47 1.70 11.87
CA TRP A 164 6.65 1.94 11.05
C TRP A 164 6.92 3.43 10.83
N MET A 165 5.89 4.23 10.50
CA MET A 165 6.03 5.69 10.32
C MET A 165 6.50 6.39 11.60
N LEU A 166 6.00 5.97 12.77
CA LEU A 166 6.44 6.52 14.05
C LEU A 166 7.91 6.20 14.34
N GLU A 167 8.37 5.00 14.00
CA GLU A 167 9.79 4.63 14.12
C GLU A 167 10.69 5.51 13.24
N GLN A 168 10.23 5.89 12.03
CA GLN A 168 10.95 6.77 11.12
C GLN A 168 11.00 8.24 11.58
N THR A 169 10.00 8.68 12.35
CA THR A 169 9.88 10.07 12.85
C THR A 169 10.40 10.25 14.28
N GLY A 170 10.76 9.16 14.97
CA GLY A 170 11.29 9.20 16.33
C GLY A 170 12.69 9.86 16.43
N PRO A 171 13.24 10.07 17.64
CA PRO A 171 14.50 10.83 17.85
C PRO A 171 15.74 10.25 17.16
N LYS A 172 15.64 9.09 16.52
CA LYS A 172 16.68 8.49 15.66
C LYS A 172 16.45 8.71 14.17
N GLY A 173 15.30 9.24 13.77
CA GLY A 173 14.95 9.54 12.38
C GLY A 173 14.90 11.04 12.16
N ASN A 174 15.96 11.65 11.63
CA ASN A 174 15.91 13.02 11.16
C ASN A 174 14.89 13.13 10.03
N MET A 175 13.75 13.77 10.33
CA MET A 175 12.75 14.12 9.32
C MET A 175 13.30 15.28 8.49
N VAL A 176 14.07 14.98 7.46
CA VAL A 176 14.33 15.91 6.37
C VAL A 176 13.34 15.57 5.27
N LEU A 177 12.25 16.32 5.20
CA LEU A 177 11.49 16.43 3.97
C LEU A 177 12.45 17.02 2.93
N PRO A 178 12.62 16.42 1.75
CA PRO A 178 13.46 17.01 0.73
C PRO A 178 12.87 18.37 0.35
N ASN A 179 13.64 19.43 0.61
CA ASN A 179 13.37 20.75 0.08
C ASN A 179 13.28 20.65 -1.44
N SER A 180 12.18 21.14 -1.97
CA SER A 180 12.01 21.52 -3.36
C SER A 180 13.21 22.34 -3.83
N ARG A 181 13.95 21.79 -4.79
CA ARG A 181 14.76 22.59 -5.73
C ARG A 181 14.22 22.39 -7.12
#